data_58ecb414c0450fb942b9056c3a81e053
#
_entry.id   58ecb414c0450fb942b9056c3a81e053
#
_cell.length_a   1.000
_cell.length_b   1.000
_cell.length_c   1.000
_cell.angle_alpha   90.00
_cell.angle_beta   90.00
_cell.angle_gamma   90.00
#
_symmetry.space_group_name_H-M   'P 1'
#
loop_
_entity.id
_entity.type
_entity.pdbx_description
1 polymer ?
#
loop_
_entity_poly.entity_id
_entity_poly.type
_entity_poly.pdbx_seq_one_letter_code
_entity_poly.pdbx_strand_id
1 'polypeptide(L)'
;MTESRISLQKTWLPIGLILLLGIVNVLLIKQNLALRHQLAAGARTLDLTTNVLKPGDVVAAVTATDLDGQPYQLDYKKDGRHRLLLFFSPNCPYCEQQSPLWRDLLNQVDEDRFNVVGVVSDREDRQSVAAHAEVAGYFKTRTPLPVVFFDNESLGSYKLTATPTTLLIDEDGKVEHAWVGKWDESRVMEVAAALKQEN
;
A
#
# COMPACT_ATOMS: atom_id res chain seq x y z
N MET A 1 33.47 -65.60 -22.10
CA MET A 1 33.31 -64.34 -22.86
C MET A 1 32.03 -63.58 -22.47
N THR A 2 31.71 -63.46 -21.18
CA THR A 2 30.43 -62.84 -20.69
C THR A 2 30.61 -61.69 -19.71
N GLU A 3 31.83 -61.38 -19.30
CA GLU A 3 32.06 -60.31 -18.26
C GLU A 3 32.21 -58.88 -18.83
N SER A 4 32.50 -58.70 -20.12
CA SER A 4 32.75 -57.35 -20.66
C SER A 4 31.49 -56.54 -21.01
N ARG A 5 30.31 -57.16 -21.05
CA ARG A 5 29.03 -56.45 -21.37
C ARG A 5 28.38 -55.78 -20.20
N ILE A 6 28.66 -56.23 -18.95
CA ILE A 6 28.03 -55.69 -17.75
C ILE A 6 28.71 -54.39 -17.30
N SER A 7 29.95 -54.16 -17.61
CA SER A 7 30.69 -52.95 -17.19
C SER A 7 30.32 -51.71 -18.02
N LEU A 8 29.98 -51.87 -19.31
CA LEU A 8 29.56 -50.72 -20.15
C LEU A 8 28.16 -50.17 -19.74
N GLN A 9 27.25 -51.08 -19.40
CA GLN A 9 25.89 -50.66 -19.04
C GLN A 9 25.85 -49.86 -17.73
N LYS A 10 26.80 -50.11 -16.78
CA LYS A 10 26.87 -49.48 -15.48
C LYS A 10 27.38 -48.00 -15.54
N THR A 11 28.10 -47.64 -16.58
CA THR A 11 28.66 -46.27 -16.76
C THR A 11 27.75 -45.36 -17.58
N TRP A 12 26.90 -45.89 -18.43
CA TRP A 12 26.01 -45.11 -19.30
C TRP A 12 24.78 -44.60 -18.54
N LEU A 13 24.34 -45.29 -17.52
CA LEU A 13 23.18 -44.92 -16.72
C LEU A 13 23.36 -43.60 -15.98
N PRO A 14 24.49 -43.35 -15.25
CA PRO A 14 24.73 -42.06 -14.61
C PRO A 14 24.98 -40.93 -15.60
N ILE A 15 25.61 -41.21 -16.77
CA ILE A 15 25.82 -40.21 -17.81
C ILE A 15 24.47 -39.78 -18.39
N GLY A 16 23.57 -40.72 -18.70
CA GLY A 16 22.23 -40.43 -19.19
C GLY A 16 21.41 -39.60 -18.20
N LEU A 17 21.53 -39.90 -16.88
CA LEU A 17 20.85 -39.15 -15.84
C LEU A 17 21.37 -37.70 -15.72
N ILE A 18 22.69 -37.50 -15.81
CA ILE A 18 23.30 -36.17 -15.78
C ILE A 18 22.86 -35.35 -16.99
N LEU A 19 22.82 -35.93 -18.18
CA LEU A 19 22.34 -35.26 -19.40
C LEU A 19 20.85 -34.88 -19.27
N LEU A 20 20.02 -35.79 -18.76
CA LEU A 20 18.61 -35.54 -18.52
C LEU A 20 18.40 -34.38 -17.53
N LEU A 21 19.13 -34.39 -16.40
CA LEU A 21 19.08 -33.31 -15.41
C LEU A 21 19.57 -31.98 -16.02
N GLY A 22 20.58 -32.02 -16.87
CA GLY A 22 21.07 -30.83 -17.59
C GLY A 22 19.98 -30.24 -18.51
N ILE A 23 19.29 -31.09 -19.27
CA ILE A 23 18.19 -30.67 -20.15
C ILE A 23 17.04 -30.05 -19.33
N VAL A 24 16.64 -30.71 -18.24
CA VAL A 24 15.58 -30.22 -17.35
C VAL A 24 15.95 -28.85 -16.77
N ASN A 25 17.20 -28.68 -16.31
CA ASN A 25 17.66 -27.37 -15.81
C ASN A 25 17.61 -26.28 -16.88
N VAL A 26 18.04 -26.56 -18.09
CA VAL A 26 17.97 -25.60 -19.22
C VAL A 26 16.52 -25.23 -19.53
N LEU A 27 15.60 -26.21 -19.53
CA LEU A 27 14.17 -25.97 -19.74
C LEU A 27 13.57 -25.09 -18.62
N LEU A 28 13.90 -25.39 -17.36
CA LEU A 28 13.44 -24.58 -16.22
C LEU A 28 13.98 -23.16 -16.25
N ILE A 29 15.24 -22.97 -16.63
CA ILE A 29 15.82 -21.63 -16.80
C ILE A 29 15.08 -20.87 -17.92
N LYS A 30 14.83 -21.50 -19.07
CA LYS A 30 14.08 -20.87 -20.15
C LYS A 30 12.66 -20.50 -19.74
N GLN A 31 11.96 -21.39 -19.03
CA GLN A 31 10.61 -21.11 -18.52
C GLN A 31 10.63 -19.96 -17.51
N ASN A 32 11.60 -19.95 -16.59
CA ASN A 32 11.73 -18.89 -15.60
C ASN A 32 12.03 -17.53 -16.25
N LEU A 33 12.91 -17.51 -17.26
CA LEU A 33 13.20 -16.31 -18.03
C LEU A 33 11.97 -15.85 -18.83
N ALA A 34 11.25 -16.77 -19.49
CA ALA A 34 10.01 -16.44 -20.20
C ALA A 34 8.93 -15.88 -19.26
N LEU A 35 8.74 -16.47 -18.06
CA LEU A 35 7.83 -15.96 -17.05
C LEU A 35 8.24 -14.56 -16.57
N ARG A 36 9.53 -14.34 -16.33
CA ARG A 36 10.05 -13.02 -15.95
C ARG A 36 9.84 -11.99 -17.04
N HIS A 37 10.02 -12.36 -18.32
CA HIS A 37 9.71 -11.49 -19.45
C HIS A 37 8.21 -11.24 -19.58
N GLN A 38 7.36 -12.23 -19.33
CA GLN A 38 5.90 -12.04 -19.32
C GLN A 38 5.46 -11.15 -18.15
N LEU A 39 6.05 -11.33 -16.95
CA LEU A 39 5.80 -10.46 -15.80
C LEU A 39 6.33 -9.05 -16.05
N ALA A 40 7.49 -8.89 -16.67
CA ALA A 40 8.03 -7.58 -17.04
C ALA A 40 7.24 -6.93 -18.20
N ALA A 41 6.72 -7.69 -19.14
CA ALA A 41 5.87 -7.20 -20.22
C ALA A 41 4.42 -7.01 -19.80
N GLY A 42 3.94 -7.80 -18.84
CA GLY A 42 2.64 -7.64 -18.17
C GLY A 42 2.67 -6.60 -17.04
N ALA A 43 3.82 -6.26 -16.50
CA ALA A 43 4.09 -4.98 -15.89
C ALA A 43 4.13 -3.90 -17.00
N ARG A 44 3.04 -3.78 -17.81
CA ARG A 44 2.60 -2.45 -18.18
C ARG A 44 2.67 -1.72 -16.86
N THR A 45 3.52 -0.71 -16.80
CA THR A 45 3.41 0.35 -15.82
C THR A 45 1.92 0.62 -15.72
N LEU A 46 1.25 0.03 -14.72
CA LEU A 46 0.01 0.60 -14.25
C LEU A 46 0.45 2.02 -14.01
N ASP A 47 0.04 2.88 -14.91
CA ASP A 47 0.30 4.30 -14.76
C ASP A 47 -0.59 4.70 -13.58
N LEU A 48 -0.08 4.39 -12.38
CA LEU A 48 -0.74 4.70 -11.11
C LEU A 48 -0.98 6.20 -10.99
N THR A 49 -0.35 6.98 -11.87
CA THR A 49 -0.44 8.43 -11.92
C THR A 49 -1.63 8.92 -12.76
N THR A 50 -2.21 8.11 -13.63
CA THR A 50 -3.31 8.55 -14.51
C THR A 50 -4.68 8.51 -13.86
N ASN A 51 -4.87 7.69 -12.83
CA ASN A 51 -6.15 7.55 -12.12
C ASN A 51 -6.02 7.76 -10.62
N VAL A 52 -5.25 8.75 -10.18
CA VAL A 52 -5.15 9.19 -8.78
C VAL A 52 -5.75 10.57 -8.64
N LEU A 53 -6.19 10.91 -7.44
CA LEU A 53 -6.61 12.28 -7.12
C LEU A 53 -5.42 13.23 -7.29
N LYS A 54 -5.73 14.42 -7.81
CA LYS A 54 -4.75 15.48 -8.06
C LYS A 54 -5.15 16.72 -7.30
N PRO A 55 -4.21 17.61 -6.99
CA PRO A 55 -4.54 18.92 -6.47
C PRO A 55 -5.59 19.62 -7.34
N GLY A 56 -6.66 20.10 -6.69
CA GLY A 56 -7.82 20.71 -7.34
C GLY A 56 -9.01 19.78 -7.59
N ASP A 57 -8.85 18.45 -7.53
CA ASP A 57 -9.99 17.51 -7.56
C ASP A 57 -10.86 17.74 -6.32
N VAL A 58 -12.17 17.52 -6.44
CA VAL A 58 -13.12 17.63 -5.32
C VAL A 58 -13.65 16.24 -4.99
N VAL A 59 -13.63 15.90 -3.70
CA VAL A 59 -14.18 14.66 -3.17
C VAL A 59 -15.44 14.93 -2.35
N ALA A 60 -16.38 14.02 -2.43
CA ALA A 60 -17.62 14.11 -1.68
C ALA A 60 -17.43 13.63 -0.23
N ALA A 61 -18.29 14.14 0.67
CA ALA A 61 -18.43 13.58 2.01
C ALA A 61 -18.84 12.10 1.92
N VAL A 62 -18.32 11.28 2.85
CA VAL A 62 -18.55 9.83 2.88
C VAL A 62 -19.05 9.42 4.25
N THR A 63 -20.01 8.51 4.26
CA THR A 63 -20.36 7.76 5.47
C THR A 63 -19.55 6.46 5.48
N ALA A 64 -18.55 6.41 6.34
CA ALA A 64 -17.72 5.23 6.60
C ALA A 64 -18.21 4.46 7.83
N THR A 65 -17.54 3.40 8.22
CA THR A 65 -17.75 2.73 9.50
C THR A 65 -16.44 2.71 10.28
N ASP A 66 -16.52 2.93 11.60
CA ASP A 66 -15.34 2.86 12.47
C ASP A 66 -14.97 1.41 12.85
N LEU A 67 -13.97 1.25 13.73
CA LEU A 67 -13.52 -0.05 14.24
C LEU A 67 -14.63 -0.81 14.97
N ASP A 68 -15.54 -0.11 15.63
CA ASP A 68 -16.68 -0.69 16.36
C ASP A 68 -17.90 -0.95 15.46
N GLY A 69 -17.79 -0.64 14.16
CA GLY A 69 -18.87 -0.80 13.19
C GLY A 69 -19.91 0.33 13.22
N GLN A 70 -19.63 1.42 13.95
CA GLN A 70 -20.53 2.55 14.03
C GLN A 70 -20.35 3.47 12.80
N PRO A 71 -21.42 4.16 12.36
CA PRO A 71 -21.32 5.13 11.28
C PRO A 71 -20.38 6.28 11.65
N TYR A 72 -19.43 6.56 10.78
CA TYR A 72 -18.52 7.69 10.86
C TYR A 72 -18.73 8.61 9.67
N GLN A 73 -19.11 9.86 9.94
CA GLN A 73 -19.30 10.86 8.88
C GLN A 73 -17.99 11.59 8.60
N LEU A 74 -17.42 11.34 7.44
CA LEU A 74 -16.32 12.14 6.91
C LEU A 74 -16.92 13.33 6.13
N ASP A 75 -17.18 14.39 6.87
CA ASP A 75 -17.73 15.64 6.34
C ASP A 75 -16.67 16.74 6.43
N TYR A 76 -16.35 17.36 5.29
CA TYR A 76 -15.30 18.37 5.19
C TYR A 76 -15.75 19.72 5.75
N LYS A 77 -17.04 20.04 5.61
CA LYS A 77 -17.60 21.36 6.00
C LYS A 77 -17.96 21.48 7.48
N LYS A 78 -17.87 20.39 8.22
CA LYS A 78 -18.44 20.31 9.59
C LYS A 78 -17.74 21.20 10.61
N ASP A 79 -16.42 21.32 10.54
CA ASP A 79 -15.60 21.93 11.59
C ASP A 79 -14.53 22.90 11.06
N GLY A 80 -14.52 23.19 9.75
CA GLY A 80 -13.59 24.14 9.15
C GLY A 80 -12.13 23.71 9.20
N ARG A 81 -11.85 22.40 9.43
CA ARG A 81 -10.50 21.86 9.49
C ARG A 81 -10.15 21.08 8.23
N HIS A 82 -8.91 21.16 7.85
CA HIS A 82 -8.37 20.29 6.81
C HIS A 82 -8.42 18.82 7.23
N ARG A 83 -8.55 17.92 6.28
CA ARG A 83 -8.53 16.46 6.49
C ARG A 83 -7.24 15.87 5.97
N LEU A 84 -6.48 15.24 6.85
CA LEU A 84 -5.34 14.42 6.49
C LEU A 84 -5.77 12.95 6.52
N LEU A 85 -6.01 12.36 5.34
CA LEU A 85 -6.43 10.98 5.20
C LEU A 85 -5.23 10.08 4.94
N LEU A 86 -5.04 9.07 5.80
CA LEU A 86 -3.95 8.10 5.71
C LEU A 86 -4.53 6.75 5.27
N PHE A 87 -4.44 6.44 3.98
CA PHE A 87 -4.89 5.16 3.45
C PHE A 87 -3.84 4.09 3.64
N PHE A 88 -4.20 3.00 4.31
CA PHE A 88 -3.30 1.90 4.61
C PHE A 88 -4.01 0.53 4.53
N SER A 89 -3.21 -0.54 4.55
CA SER A 89 -3.67 -1.92 4.75
C SER A 89 -2.73 -2.59 5.75
N PRO A 90 -3.25 -3.41 6.67
CA PRO A 90 -2.43 -4.18 7.60
C PRO A 90 -1.50 -5.19 6.90
N ASN A 91 -1.85 -5.59 5.68
CA ASN A 91 -1.08 -6.53 4.87
C ASN A 91 -0.09 -5.85 3.91
N CYS A 92 0.08 -4.53 4.00
CA CYS A 92 0.94 -3.76 3.12
C CYS A 92 2.33 -3.52 3.75
N PRO A 93 3.41 -4.15 3.27
CA PRO A 93 4.75 -3.98 3.85
C PRO A 93 5.30 -2.55 3.70
N TYR A 94 4.84 -1.80 2.70
CA TYR A 94 5.21 -0.39 2.54
C TYR A 94 4.51 0.51 3.56
N CYS A 95 3.31 0.15 3.99
CA CYS A 95 2.60 0.84 5.07
C CYS A 95 3.33 0.67 6.40
N GLU A 96 3.79 -0.56 6.69
CA GLU A 96 4.61 -0.83 7.87
C GLU A 96 5.88 0.03 7.89
N GLN A 97 6.60 0.09 6.75
CA GLN A 97 7.79 0.94 6.61
C GLN A 97 7.50 2.44 6.68
N GLN A 98 6.29 2.87 6.29
CA GLN A 98 5.83 4.25 6.34
C GLN A 98 5.42 4.69 7.75
N SER A 99 4.98 3.76 8.59
CA SER A 99 4.37 4.06 9.88
C SER A 99 5.21 4.93 10.83
N PRO A 100 6.55 4.76 10.93
CA PRO A 100 7.37 5.66 11.74
C PRO A 100 7.31 7.12 11.27
N LEU A 101 7.32 7.33 9.95
CA LEU A 101 7.25 8.67 9.35
C LEU A 101 5.90 9.33 9.60
N TRP A 102 4.80 8.57 9.47
CA TRP A 102 3.47 9.07 9.83
C TRP A 102 3.40 9.45 11.30
N ARG A 103 3.90 8.60 12.19
CA ARG A 103 3.90 8.89 13.63
C ARG A 103 4.67 10.16 13.96
N ASP A 104 5.85 10.34 13.37
CA ASP A 104 6.68 11.53 13.58
C ASP A 104 5.99 12.80 13.04
N LEU A 105 5.32 12.67 11.89
CA LEU A 105 4.52 13.74 11.32
C LEU A 105 3.33 14.09 12.22
N LEU A 106 2.54 13.09 12.63
CA LEU A 106 1.33 13.29 13.43
C LEU A 106 1.62 13.91 14.81
N ASN A 107 2.79 13.64 15.37
CA ASN A 107 3.23 14.31 16.60
C ASN A 107 3.49 15.83 16.44
N GLN A 108 3.59 16.31 15.18
CA GLN A 108 3.86 17.69 14.84
C GLN A 108 2.65 18.41 14.23
N VAL A 109 1.59 17.66 13.88
CA VAL A 109 0.36 18.21 13.29
C VAL A 109 -0.39 19.03 14.34
N ASP A 110 -0.87 20.18 13.94
CA ASP A 110 -1.77 21.02 14.73
C ASP A 110 -3.20 20.45 14.66
N GLU A 111 -3.67 19.85 15.75
CA GLU A 111 -5.00 19.21 15.83
C GLU A 111 -6.16 20.21 15.76
N ASP A 112 -5.91 21.50 16.00
CA ASP A 112 -6.93 22.54 15.85
C ASP A 112 -7.20 22.85 14.37
N ARG A 113 -6.21 22.62 13.52
CA ARG A 113 -6.26 22.89 12.08
C ARG A 113 -6.52 21.64 11.22
N PHE A 114 -6.04 20.51 11.69
CA PHE A 114 -6.11 19.26 10.93
C PHE A 114 -6.88 18.19 11.70
N ASN A 115 -7.80 17.56 11.01
CA ASN A 115 -8.42 16.33 11.48
C ASN A 115 -7.80 15.15 10.69
N VAL A 116 -7.09 14.29 11.41
CA VAL A 116 -6.39 13.14 10.81
C VAL A 116 -7.24 11.89 10.94
N VAL A 117 -7.38 11.13 9.86
CA VAL A 117 -8.19 9.91 9.81
C VAL A 117 -7.43 8.81 9.10
N GLY A 118 -7.29 7.67 9.75
CA GLY A 118 -6.82 6.44 9.12
C GLY A 118 -7.94 5.81 8.30
N VAL A 119 -7.66 5.43 7.06
CA VAL A 119 -8.66 4.85 6.16
C VAL A 119 -8.18 3.49 5.65
N VAL A 120 -9.04 2.50 5.76
CA VAL A 120 -8.81 1.15 5.26
C VAL A 120 -9.98 0.68 4.39
N SER A 121 -9.75 -0.36 3.58
CA SER A 121 -10.83 -1.02 2.86
C SER A 121 -11.72 -1.81 3.82
N ASP A 122 -13.02 -1.82 3.59
CA ASP A 122 -14.00 -2.64 4.32
C ASP A 122 -13.80 -4.15 4.14
N ARG A 123 -12.95 -4.54 3.16
CA ARG A 123 -12.52 -5.94 2.95
C ARG A 123 -11.49 -6.41 3.95
N GLU A 124 -10.82 -5.49 4.65
CA GLU A 124 -9.87 -5.85 5.69
C GLU A 124 -10.60 -6.32 6.95
N ASP A 125 -10.02 -7.34 7.60
CA ASP A 125 -10.56 -7.83 8.86
C ASP A 125 -10.37 -6.80 9.98
N ARG A 126 -11.46 -6.39 10.64
CA ARG A 126 -11.45 -5.35 11.67
C ARG A 126 -10.52 -5.67 12.83
N GLN A 127 -10.48 -6.94 13.25
CA GLN A 127 -9.62 -7.35 14.35
C GLN A 127 -8.14 -7.25 13.95
N SER A 128 -7.81 -7.63 12.73
CA SER A 128 -6.46 -7.47 12.17
C SER A 128 -6.06 -6.00 12.06
N VAL A 129 -6.97 -5.14 11.61
CA VAL A 129 -6.73 -3.69 11.51
C VAL A 129 -6.51 -3.09 12.91
N ALA A 130 -7.36 -3.42 13.88
CA ALA A 130 -7.23 -2.92 15.25
C ALA A 130 -5.91 -3.37 15.89
N ALA A 131 -5.58 -4.67 15.80
CA ALA A 131 -4.34 -5.22 16.34
C ALA A 131 -3.11 -4.60 15.68
N HIS A 132 -3.16 -4.36 14.36
CA HIS A 132 -2.07 -3.77 13.62
C HIS A 132 -1.87 -2.29 13.97
N ALA A 133 -2.94 -1.53 14.04
CA ALA A 133 -2.91 -0.12 14.46
C ALA A 133 -2.37 0.04 15.90
N GLU A 134 -2.72 -0.89 16.79
CA GLU A 134 -2.29 -0.88 18.19
C GLU A 134 -0.82 -1.33 18.35
N VAL A 135 -0.46 -2.46 17.76
CA VAL A 135 0.86 -3.10 17.92
C VAL A 135 1.93 -2.43 17.07
N ALA A 136 1.65 -2.17 15.80
CA ALA A 136 2.59 -1.51 14.91
C ALA A 136 2.78 -0.02 15.24
N GLY A 137 1.92 0.52 16.11
CA GLY A 137 2.00 1.92 16.54
C GLY A 137 1.83 2.89 15.38
N TYR A 138 1.06 2.49 14.35
CA TYR A 138 0.78 3.36 13.21
C TYR A 138 0.27 4.72 13.66
N PHE A 139 -0.48 4.73 14.74
CA PHE A 139 -1.19 5.91 15.18
C PHE A 139 -1.06 6.18 16.69
N LYS A 140 0.12 5.93 17.27
CA LYS A 140 0.41 6.44 18.62
C LYS A 140 0.60 7.96 18.55
N THR A 141 -0.52 8.66 18.51
CA THR A 141 -0.61 10.10 18.62
C THR A 141 -1.05 10.50 20.03
N ARG A 142 -1.01 11.80 20.36
CA ARG A 142 -1.53 12.33 21.63
C ARG A 142 -3.01 12.04 21.78
N THR A 143 -3.75 12.09 20.66
CA THR A 143 -5.19 11.80 20.57
C THR A 143 -5.38 10.50 19.78
N PRO A 144 -6.30 9.59 20.20
CA PRO A 144 -6.62 8.42 19.42
C PRO A 144 -7.08 8.82 18.02
N LEU A 145 -6.37 8.32 17.01
CA LEU A 145 -6.71 8.58 15.62
C LEU A 145 -7.93 7.72 15.23
N PRO A 146 -9.02 8.32 14.72
CA PRO A 146 -10.11 7.53 14.16
C PRO A 146 -9.62 6.71 12.96
N VAL A 147 -9.92 5.42 12.98
CA VAL A 147 -9.71 4.51 11.83
C VAL A 147 -11.06 4.13 11.29
N VAL A 148 -11.24 4.34 9.98
CA VAL A 148 -12.52 4.11 9.32
C VAL A 148 -12.38 3.18 8.12
N PHE A 149 -13.46 2.48 7.80
CA PHE A 149 -13.53 1.51 6.72
C PHE A 149 -14.34 2.11 5.57
N PHE A 150 -13.71 2.22 4.42
CA PHE A 150 -14.36 2.62 3.18
C PHE A 150 -14.79 1.38 2.40
N ASP A 151 -16.03 1.42 1.89
CA ASP A 151 -16.52 0.46 0.92
C ASP A 151 -15.88 0.69 -0.47
N ASN A 152 -16.19 -0.21 -1.41
CA ASN A 152 -15.60 -0.13 -2.75
C ASN A 152 -16.02 1.13 -3.52
N GLU A 153 -17.23 1.64 -3.29
CA GLU A 153 -17.73 2.85 -3.94
C GLU A 153 -16.96 4.07 -3.45
N SER A 154 -16.79 4.17 -2.13
CA SER A 154 -15.99 5.22 -1.50
C SER A 154 -14.54 5.16 -1.95
N LEU A 155 -13.89 3.97 -1.93
CA LEU A 155 -12.52 3.80 -2.41
C LEU A 155 -12.38 4.19 -3.89
N GLY A 156 -13.40 3.87 -4.72
CA GLY A 156 -13.45 4.26 -6.13
C GLY A 156 -13.56 5.76 -6.33
N SER A 157 -14.40 6.45 -5.54
CA SER A 157 -14.58 7.91 -5.60
C SER A 157 -13.30 8.66 -5.20
N TYR A 158 -12.51 8.09 -4.29
CA TYR A 158 -11.19 8.63 -3.91
C TYR A 158 -10.06 8.15 -4.83
N LYS A 159 -10.38 7.45 -5.93
CA LYS A 159 -9.41 6.94 -6.91
C LYS A 159 -8.23 6.23 -6.25
N LEU A 160 -8.50 5.48 -5.16
CA LEU A 160 -7.45 4.79 -4.42
C LEU A 160 -6.93 3.62 -5.25
N THR A 161 -5.68 3.69 -5.66
CA THR A 161 -5.02 2.67 -6.51
C THR A 161 -3.93 1.90 -5.77
N ALA A 162 -3.41 2.45 -4.67
CA ALA A 162 -2.32 1.84 -3.92
C ALA A 162 -2.31 2.30 -2.46
N THR A 163 -1.68 1.53 -1.59
CA THR A 163 -1.33 1.91 -0.22
C THR A 163 0.18 1.80 -0.02
N PRO A 164 0.78 2.66 0.78
CA PRO A 164 0.18 3.79 1.48
C PRO A 164 -0.18 4.94 0.52
N THR A 165 -1.25 5.66 0.81
CA THR A 165 -1.59 6.93 0.16
C THR A 165 -1.96 7.94 1.23
N THR A 166 -1.51 9.18 1.09
CA THR A 166 -1.87 10.27 1.99
C THR A 166 -2.53 11.37 1.17
N LEU A 167 -3.68 11.85 1.62
CA LEU A 167 -4.40 12.97 1.01
C LEU A 167 -4.52 14.10 2.01
N LEU A 168 -4.22 15.31 1.56
CA LEU A 168 -4.57 16.56 2.26
C LEU A 168 -5.73 17.20 1.51
N ILE A 169 -6.82 17.46 2.23
CA ILE A 169 -8.10 17.93 1.68
C ILE A 169 -8.56 19.11 2.53
N ASP A 170 -8.96 20.21 1.87
CA ASP A 170 -9.46 21.40 2.55
C ASP A 170 -10.89 21.24 3.10
N GLU A 171 -11.39 22.28 3.75
CA GLU A 171 -12.72 22.33 4.35
C GLU A 171 -13.87 22.30 3.33
N ASP A 172 -13.60 22.50 2.05
CA ASP A 172 -14.58 22.39 0.96
C ASP A 172 -14.58 21.02 0.27
N GLY A 173 -13.68 20.12 0.67
CA GLY A 173 -13.49 18.80 0.06
C GLY A 173 -12.59 18.82 -1.16
N LYS A 174 -11.83 19.89 -1.39
CA LYS A 174 -10.88 19.98 -2.47
C LYS A 174 -9.54 19.41 -2.07
N VAL A 175 -8.98 18.56 -2.89
CA VAL A 175 -7.66 17.95 -2.68
C VAL A 175 -6.59 19.02 -2.87
N GLU A 176 -5.80 19.26 -1.84
CA GLU A 176 -4.64 20.13 -1.89
C GLU A 176 -3.39 19.36 -2.28
N HIS A 177 -3.21 18.21 -1.65
CA HIS A 177 -2.09 17.32 -1.95
C HIS A 177 -2.51 15.85 -1.96
N ALA A 178 -1.83 15.07 -2.82
CA ALA A 178 -1.99 13.62 -2.90
C ALA A 178 -0.61 12.96 -3.04
N TRP A 179 -0.23 12.19 -2.02
CA TRP A 179 1.04 11.48 -1.98
C TRP A 179 0.79 9.98 -2.03
N VAL A 180 1.06 9.37 -3.18
CA VAL A 180 0.87 7.94 -3.42
C VAL A 180 2.20 7.20 -3.22
N GLY A 181 2.15 6.10 -2.50
CA GLY A 181 3.30 5.26 -2.20
C GLY A 181 4.08 5.70 -0.97
N LYS A 182 5.11 4.92 -0.65
CA LYS A 182 5.99 5.19 0.49
C LYS A 182 6.80 6.47 0.26
N TRP A 183 6.97 7.25 1.31
CA TRP A 183 7.78 8.47 1.28
C TRP A 183 9.27 8.18 1.37
N ASP A 184 10.05 8.88 0.59
CA ASP A 184 11.47 9.10 0.76
C ASP A 184 11.72 10.41 1.53
N GLU A 185 12.98 10.75 1.76
CA GLU A 185 13.38 11.97 2.49
C GLU A 185 12.84 13.25 1.84
N SER A 186 12.83 13.32 0.51
CA SER A 186 12.33 14.49 -0.21
C SER A 186 10.82 14.66 -0.01
N ARG A 187 10.09 13.57 -0.02
CA ARG A 187 8.64 13.55 0.19
C ARG A 187 8.27 13.92 1.63
N VAL A 188 9.04 13.46 2.61
CA VAL A 188 8.84 13.86 4.02
C VAL A 188 8.95 15.38 4.17
N MET A 189 9.95 16.00 3.54
CA MET A 189 10.11 17.46 3.57
C MET A 189 8.96 18.19 2.86
N GLU A 190 8.50 17.66 1.72
CA GLU A 190 7.35 18.20 0.99
C GLU A 190 6.07 18.17 1.85
N VAL A 191 5.76 17.03 2.45
CA VAL A 191 4.59 16.88 3.32
C VAL A 191 4.67 17.80 4.53
N ALA A 192 5.82 17.85 5.19
CA ALA A 192 6.02 18.75 6.34
C ALA A 192 5.89 20.23 5.95
N ALA A 193 6.32 20.60 4.74
CA ALA A 193 6.15 21.96 4.23
C ALA A 193 4.68 22.27 3.93
N ALA A 194 3.95 21.34 3.29
CA ALA A 194 2.53 21.51 2.99
C ALA A 194 1.71 21.75 4.27
N LEU A 195 1.94 20.95 5.32
CA LEU A 195 1.23 21.12 6.61
C LEU A 195 1.58 22.40 7.37
N LYS A 196 2.68 23.08 7.01
CA LYS A 196 3.06 24.38 7.59
C LYS A 196 2.53 25.58 6.79
N GLN A 197 2.34 25.41 5.48
CA GLN A 197 1.95 26.52 4.58
C GLN A 197 0.49 26.93 4.72
N GLU A 198 -0.36 26.05 5.24
CA GLU A 198 -1.77 26.32 5.55
C GLU A 198 -1.95 27.24 6.79
N ASN A 199 -1.03 28.17 7.00
CA ASN A 199 -1.07 29.19 8.07
C ASN A 199 -1.77 30.45 7.59
#